data_3b87ac2c6bdbaf4e834b0af1e11c5894
#
_entry.id   3b87ac2c6bdbaf4e834b0af1e11c5894
#
_cell.length_a   1.000
_cell.length_b   1.000
_cell.length_c   1.000
_cell.angle_alpha   90.00
_cell.angle_beta   90.00
_cell.angle_gamma   90.00
#
_symmetry.space_group_name_H-M   'P 1'
#
loop_
_entity.id
_entity.type
_entity.pdbx_description
1 polymer ?
#
loop_
_entity_poly.entity_id
_entity_poly.type
_entity_poly.pdbx_seq_one_letter_code
_entity_poly.pdbx_strand_id
1 'polypeptide(L)'
;NQLKVIDKKVKTYIIFDRVHKTKVEVLKFMGKTLYLECYSGISGDMTVGALLDLGADKAVLDRVLQSLPVSGFQIKTGKVVKSGIKACDFDVMLDKDHENHDHDMKYLHGHNENTEGESEIHTHEHVIADHACAHERETAHCHHHHEHRGVKEIAHIIEHSAMTDNAKKIALRIFEILAKAESKAHDVPVEQVHFHEVGAVDSIVDIVSVAVCLDNLDITDVVVPVLYEGCGTVRCQHGILPIPVPAVANVISENHLCIKVTAVEGELVTPTG
;
A
#
# COMPACT_ATOMS: atom_id res chain seq x y z
N ASN A 1 0.72 3.74 -15.02
CA ASN A 1 -0.21 4.65 -14.34
C ASN A 1 0.04 6.07 -14.84
N GLN A 2 -0.97 6.73 -15.35
CA GLN A 2 -0.91 8.16 -15.68
C GLN A 2 -1.69 8.93 -14.63
N LEU A 3 -0.98 9.77 -13.87
CA LEU A 3 -1.59 10.72 -12.97
C LEU A 3 -1.82 12.03 -13.70
N LYS A 4 -3.03 12.56 -13.63
CA LYS A 4 -3.37 13.87 -14.17
C LYS A 4 -4.02 14.71 -13.08
N VAL A 5 -3.50 15.89 -12.85
CA VAL A 5 -4.17 16.88 -12.01
C VAL A 5 -5.09 17.74 -12.88
N ILE A 6 -6.36 17.74 -12.52
CA ILE A 6 -7.35 18.62 -13.14
C ILE A 6 -7.54 19.83 -12.23
N ASP A 7 -7.05 20.99 -12.67
CA ASP A 7 -7.27 22.23 -11.92
C ASP A 7 -8.75 22.63 -11.98
N LYS A 8 -9.42 22.62 -10.82
CA LYS A 8 -10.82 23.02 -10.69
C LYS A 8 -11.11 24.45 -11.18
N LYS A 9 -10.09 25.29 -11.30
CA LYS A 9 -10.24 26.64 -11.85
C LYS A 9 -10.87 26.66 -13.23
N VAL A 10 -10.66 25.61 -14.05
CA VAL A 10 -11.21 25.55 -15.41
C VAL A 10 -12.71 25.29 -15.40
N LYS A 11 -13.26 24.54 -14.45
CA LYS A 11 -14.71 24.32 -14.32
C LYS A 11 -15.47 25.52 -13.78
N THR A 12 -14.81 26.39 -13.05
CA THR A 12 -15.43 27.57 -12.42
C THR A 12 -15.67 28.72 -13.40
N TYR A 13 -14.87 28.82 -14.46
CA TYR A 13 -15.06 29.88 -15.47
C TYR A 13 -16.39 29.80 -16.22
N ILE A 14 -17.00 28.63 -16.35
CA ILE A 14 -18.26 28.44 -17.09
C ILE A 14 -19.50 28.80 -16.21
N ILE A 15 -19.36 28.81 -14.88
CA ILE A 15 -20.46 29.07 -13.94
C ILE A 15 -20.47 30.52 -13.45
N PHE A 16 -19.36 31.27 -13.57
CA PHE A 16 -19.18 32.57 -12.92
C PHE A 16 -19.67 33.81 -13.66
N ASP A 17 -20.28 33.67 -14.85
CA ASP A 17 -20.76 34.84 -15.60
C ASP A 17 -22.06 35.42 -15.04
N ARG A 18 -22.58 34.97 -13.91
CA ARG A 18 -23.84 35.44 -13.32
C ARG A 18 -23.81 36.05 -11.92
N VAL A 19 -22.71 36.09 -11.19
CA VAL A 19 -22.70 36.67 -9.82
C VAL A 19 -21.43 37.48 -9.53
N HIS A 20 -21.52 38.78 -9.71
CA HIS A 20 -20.50 39.77 -9.41
C HIS A 20 -20.51 40.17 -7.93
N LYS A 21 -19.90 39.46 -6.98
CA LYS A 21 -19.42 40.07 -5.71
C LYS A 21 -18.70 39.18 -4.72
N THR A 22 -18.49 37.90 -4.98
CA THR A 22 -17.84 36.98 -4.01
C THR A 22 -16.53 36.37 -4.53
N LYS A 23 -15.82 37.08 -5.39
CA LYS A 23 -14.71 36.57 -6.21
C LYS A 23 -13.42 36.25 -5.48
N VAL A 24 -13.22 36.72 -4.26
CA VAL A 24 -11.93 36.61 -3.55
C VAL A 24 -11.91 35.50 -2.49
N GLU A 25 -13.02 35.22 -1.85
CA GLU A 25 -13.05 34.18 -0.79
C GLU A 25 -13.25 32.77 -1.33
N VAL A 26 -13.97 32.60 -2.45
CA VAL A 26 -14.22 31.29 -3.05
C VAL A 26 -12.97 30.69 -3.71
N LEU A 27 -12.05 31.53 -4.21
CA LEU A 27 -10.79 31.07 -4.80
C LEU A 27 -9.79 30.49 -3.78
N LYS A 28 -10.00 30.74 -2.50
CA LYS A 28 -9.11 30.29 -1.42
C LYS A 28 -9.39 28.87 -0.93
N PHE A 29 -10.52 28.26 -1.38
CA PHE A 29 -10.96 26.94 -0.93
C PHE A 29 -11.07 25.89 -2.06
N MET A 30 -10.51 26.17 -3.24
CA MET A 30 -10.60 25.25 -4.37
C MET A 30 -9.29 24.47 -4.52
N GLY A 31 -9.21 23.32 -3.87
CA GLY A 31 -8.11 22.38 -4.08
C GLY A 31 -8.15 21.73 -5.47
N LYS A 32 -7.14 20.95 -5.76
CA LYS A 32 -6.96 20.25 -7.04
C LYS A 32 -7.66 18.88 -7.02
N THR A 33 -8.13 18.44 -8.18
CA THR A 33 -8.64 17.08 -8.36
C THR A 33 -7.56 16.22 -9.01
N LEU A 34 -7.20 15.12 -8.35
CA LEU A 34 -6.34 14.10 -8.90
C LEU A 34 -7.18 13.10 -9.71
N TYR A 35 -6.73 12.79 -10.93
CA TYR A 35 -7.33 11.76 -11.76
C TYR A 35 -6.34 10.60 -11.91
N LEU A 36 -6.74 9.39 -11.45
CA LEU A 36 -5.93 8.19 -11.46
C LEU A 36 -6.35 7.25 -12.60
N GLU A 37 -5.43 6.96 -13.51
CA GLU A 37 -5.60 5.94 -14.54
C GLU A 37 -4.87 4.66 -14.13
N CYS A 38 -5.58 3.73 -13.48
CA CYS A 38 -5.02 2.50 -12.89
C CYS A 38 -5.07 1.31 -13.85
N TYR A 39 -4.69 1.49 -15.13
CA TYR A 39 -4.74 0.43 -16.15
C TYR A 39 -3.75 -0.73 -15.90
N SER A 40 -2.76 -0.54 -15.06
CA SER A 40 -1.79 -1.56 -14.66
C SER A 40 -1.84 -1.85 -13.16
N GLY A 41 -3.01 -1.65 -12.56
CA GLY A 41 -3.19 -1.75 -11.12
C GLY A 41 -2.72 -0.51 -10.37
N ILE A 42 -2.57 -0.64 -9.05
CA ILE A 42 -2.12 0.41 -8.14
C ILE A 42 -1.52 -0.23 -6.88
N SER A 43 -0.39 0.31 -6.42
CA SER A 43 0.23 -0.01 -5.13
C SER A 43 0.67 1.27 -4.42
N GLY A 44 1.02 1.18 -3.14
CA GLY A 44 1.41 2.33 -2.34
C GLY A 44 2.64 3.04 -2.92
N ASP A 45 3.72 2.31 -3.12
CA ASP A 45 4.99 2.78 -3.69
C ASP A 45 4.82 3.40 -5.10
N MET A 46 4.04 2.74 -5.98
CA MET A 46 3.71 3.27 -7.32
C MET A 46 2.95 4.60 -7.22
N THR A 47 2.06 4.75 -6.25
CA THR A 47 1.29 5.97 -6.02
C THR A 47 2.20 7.09 -5.53
N VAL A 48 3.11 6.81 -4.60
CA VAL A 48 4.10 7.79 -4.12
C VAL A 48 5.00 8.24 -5.27
N GLY A 49 5.57 7.30 -6.04
CA GLY A 49 6.41 7.60 -7.20
C GLY A 49 5.72 8.50 -8.20
N ALA A 50 4.45 8.23 -8.47
CA ALA A 50 3.65 9.01 -9.39
C ALA A 50 3.31 10.43 -8.86
N LEU A 51 3.03 10.58 -7.56
CA LEU A 51 2.81 11.88 -6.92
C LEU A 51 4.08 12.73 -6.88
N LEU A 52 5.25 12.12 -6.70
CA LEU A 52 6.55 12.79 -6.81
C LEU A 52 6.82 13.27 -8.25
N ASP A 53 6.49 12.47 -9.26
CA ASP A 53 6.58 12.90 -10.67
C ASP A 53 5.59 14.00 -11.02
N LEU A 54 4.46 14.06 -10.32
CA LEU A 54 3.47 15.13 -10.44
C LEU A 54 3.93 16.44 -9.82
N GLY A 55 4.98 16.42 -9.00
CA GLY A 55 5.61 17.61 -8.42
C GLY A 55 5.44 17.75 -6.91
N ALA A 56 5.11 16.68 -6.18
CA ALA A 56 5.17 16.70 -4.72
C ALA A 56 6.60 16.99 -4.25
N ASP A 57 6.73 17.81 -3.21
CA ASP A 57 8.02 18.23 -2.68
C ASP A 57 8.68 17.09 -1.88
N LYS A 58 9.68 16.46 -2.50
CA LYS A 58 10.46 15.41 -1.86
C LYS A 58 11.09 15.82 -0.53
N ALA A 59 11.53 17.09 -0.39
CA ALA A 59 12.16 17.53 0.85
C ALA A 59 11.14 17.60 2.02
N VAL A 60 9.88 17.89 1.71
CA VAL A 60 8.79 17.81 2.70
C VAL A 60 8.55 16.35 3.09
N LEU A 61 8.47 15.47 2.11
CA LEU A 61 8.29 14.03 2.34
C LEU A 61 9.42 13.45 3.19
N ASP A 62 10.68 13.67 2.80
CA ASP A 62 11.86 13.18 3.52
C ASP A 62 11.88 13.62 4.99
N ARG A 63 11.53 14.88 5.26
CA ARG A 63 11.45 15.43 6.62
C ARG A 63 10.39 14.74 7.46
N VAL A 64 9.23 14.47 6.89
CA VAL A 64 8.15 13.76 7.58
C VAL A 64 8.56 12.33 7.88
N LEU A 65 9.10 11.61 6.90
CA LEU A 65 9.51 10.22 7.08
C LEU A 65 10.62 10.07 8.14
N GLN A 66 11.56 11.02 8.21
CA GLN A 66 12.58 11.05 9.28
C GLN A 66 11.99 11.32 10.67
N SER A 67 10.81 11.89 10.78
CA SER A 67 10.13 12.18 12.04
C SER A 67 9.28 11.03 12.56
N LEU A 68 9.05 9.98 11.74
CA LEU A 68 8.23 8.85 12.16
C LEU A 68 8.89 8.11 13.32
N PRO A 69 8.14 7.81 14.40
CA PRO A 69 8.64 6.99 15.49
C PRO A 69 8.67 5.50 15.12
N VAL A 70 9.25 5.20 13.96
CA VAL A 70 9.41 3.85 13.39
C VAL A 70 10.82 3.74 12.84
N SER A 71 11.48 2.62 13.10
CA SER A 71 12.83 2.33 12.63
C SER A 71 12.84 1.13 11.67
N GLY A 72 14.02 0.81 11.13
CA GLY A 72 14.20 -0.39 10.33
C GLY A 72 13.89 -0.21 8.84
N PHE A 73 13.82 1.03 8.34
CA PHE A 73 13.62 1.30 6.92
C PHE A 73 14.53 2.40 6.38
N GLN A 74 14.77 2.36 5.09
CA GLN A 74 15.45 3.40 4.32
C GLN A 74 14.66 3.68 3.04
N ILE A 75 14.61 4.95 2.64
CA ILE A 75 13.94 5.34 1.39
C ILE A 75 14.97 5.48 0.28
N LYS A 76 14.69 4.81 -0.82
CA LYS A 76 15.40 4.99 -2.07
C LYS A 76 14.46 5.60 -3.10
N THR A 77 14.86 6.73 -3.67
CA THR A 77 14.11 7.39 -4.74
C THR A 77 14.99 7.50 -5.97
N GLY A 78 14.49 7.05 -7.10
CA GLY A 78 15.25 7.01 -8.35
C GLY A 78 14.42 7.34 -9.57
N LYS A 79 15.00 7.12 -10.73
CA LYS A 79 14.31 7.16 -12.02
C LYS A 79 14.50 5.84 -12.73
N VAL A 80 13.41 5.23 -13.14
CA VAL A 80 13.40 4.00 -13.94
C VAL A 80 12.80 4.26 -15.32
N VAL A 81 13.14 3.39 -16.25
CA VAL A 81 12.53 3.40 -17.60
C VAL A 81 11.82 2.08 -17.79
N LYS A 82 10.49 2.11 -17.88
CA LYS A 82 9.67 0.94 -18.17
C LYS A 82 8.91 1.17 -19.48
N SER A 83 9.07 0.27 -20.44
CA SER A 83 8.45 0.39 -21.79
C SER A 83 8.73 1.73 -22.50
N GLY A 84 9.94 2.28 -22.32
CA GLY A 84 10.33 3.57 -22.90
C GLY A 84 9.82 4.81 -22.14
N ILE A 85 9.05 4.65 -21.09
CA ILE A 85 8.53 5.74 -20.25
C ILE A 85 9.40 5.88 -19.01
N LYS A 86 9.94 7.09 -18.78
CA LYS A 86 10.69 7.43 -17.58
C LYS A 86 9.72 7.79 -16.46
N ALA A 87 9.89 7.16 -15.31
CA ALA A 87 9.05 7.37 -14.12
C ALA A 87 9.90 7.49 -12.85
N CYS A 88 9.35 8.09 -11.82
CA CYS A 88 9.90 8.04 -10.48
C CYS A 88 9.75 6.62 -9.94
N ASP A 89 10.81 6.17 -9.27
CA ASP A 89 10.86 4.93 -8.53
C ASP A 89 10.99 5.31 -7.05
N PHE A 90 10.03 4.88 -6.26
CA PHE A 90 10.05 5.06 -4.80
C PHE A 90 10.07 3.67 -4.19
N ASP A 91 11.02 3.41 -3.33
CA ASP A 91 11.29 2.09 -2.78
C ASP A 91 11.57 2.22 -1.27
N VAL A 92 10.87 1.42 -0.47
CA VAL A 92 11.06 1.32 0.98
C VAL A 92 11.87 0.07 1.26
N MET A 93 13.18 0.25 1.49
CA MET A 93 14.07 -0.85 1.83
C MET A 93 14.00 -1.12 3.33
N LEU A 94 13.61 -2.32 3.71
CA LEU A 94 13.61 -2.77 5.09
C LEU A 94 14.99 -3.33 5.46
N ASP A 95 15.37 -3.21 6.74
CA ASP A 95 16.53 -3.92 7.27
C ASP A 95 16.18 -5.40 7.50
N LYS A 96 17.20 -6.23 7.76
CA LYS A 96 17.03 -7.68 7.88
C LYS A 96 16.10 -8.13 9.02
N ASP A 97 15.95 -7.29 10.03
CA ASP A 97 15.11 -7.60 11.19
C ASP A 97 13.62 -7.29 10.91
N HIS A 98 13.35 -6.50 9.86
CA HIS A 98 12.02 -6.04 9.45
C HIS A 98 11.63 -6.55 8.04
N GLU A 99 12.51 -7.32 7.37
CA GLU A 99 12.19 -7.92 6.07
C GLU A 99 10.95 -8.83 6.20
N ASN A 100 9.90 -8.49 5.46
CA ASN A 100 8.77 -9.37 5.27
C ASN A 100 9.17 -10.51 4.34
N HIS A 101 9.21 -11.74 4.84
CA HIS A 101 9.51 -12.93 4.04
C HIS A 101 8.41 -13.32 3.04
N ASP A 102 7.37 -12.50 2.89
CA ASP A 102 6.17 -12.82 2.13
C ASP A 102 6.27 -12.52 0.64
N HIS A 103 7.19 -11.66 0.23
CA HIS A 103 7.44 -11.41 -1.18
C HIS A 103 8.51 -12.34 -1.72
N ASP A 104 8.15 -13.59 -2.04
CA ASP A 104 9.01 -14.42 -2.87
C ASP A 104 9.03 -13.82 -4.29
N MET A 105 9.93 -12.84 -4.50
CA MET A 105 10.13 -12.15 -5.78
C MET A 105 10.42 -13.12 -6.93
N LYS A 106 10.85 -14.33 -6.62
CA LYS A 106 11.05 -15.39 -7.61
C LYS A 106 9.73 -15.92 -8.17
N TYR A 107 8.68 -15.94 -7.34
CA TYR A 107 7.35 -16.36 -7.76
C TYR A 107 6.65 -15.28 -8.59
N LEU A 108 6.82 -13.99 -8.23
CA LEU A 108 6.19 -12.86 -8.91
C LEU A 108 6.79 -12.57 -10.29
N HIS A 109 8.06 -12.93 -10.53
CA HIS A 109 8.76 -12.62 -11.78
C HIS A 109 9.02 -13.81 -12.70
N GLY A 110 8.40 -14.98 -12.44
CA GLY A 110 8.40 -16.15 -13.28
C GLY A 110 9.79 -16.47 -13.88
N HIS A 111 10.61 -17.28 -13.22
CA HIS A 111 11.85 -17.74 -13.83
C HIS A 111 11.57 -18.66 -15.01
N ASN A 112 11.75 -18.15 -16.23
CA ASN A 112 12.15 -18.96 -17.37
C ASN A 112 13.63 -19.32 -17.18
N GLU A 113 13.92 -20.38 -16.45
CA GLU A 113 15.20 -21.07 -16.57
C GLU A 113 14.93 -22.51 -16.97
N ASN A 114 15.14 -22.78 -18.26
CA ASN A 114 15.45 -24.11 -18.74
C ASN A 114 16.78 -24.55 -18.15
N THR A 115 16.76 -25.37 -17.14
CA THR A 115 17.86 -26.27 -16.79
C THR A 115 17.30 -27.63 -16.48
N GLU A 116 17.57 -28.55 -17.40
CA GLU A 116 17.43 -29.99 -17.23
C GLU A 116 18.29 -30.44 -16.04
N GLY A 117 17.74 -31.25 -15.15
CA GLY A 117 18.51 -31.89 -14.08
C GLY A 117 17.66 -32.50 -12.97
N GLU A 118 17.33 -33.78 -13.18
CA GLU A 118 17.13 -34.86 -12.21
C GLU A 118 16.15 -34.69 -11.02
N SER A 119 15.08 -35.43 -11.13
CA SER A 119 14.08 -35.72 -10.10
C SER A 119 14.62 -36.68 -9.04
N GLU A 120 14.69 -36.26 -7.80
CA GLU A 120 14.64 -37.19 -6.66
C GLU A 120 13.31 -37.05 -5.93
N ILE A 121 12.52 -38.12 -6.03
CA ILE A 121 11.26 -38.31 -5.33
C ILE A 121 11.58 -38.78 -3.93
N HIS A 122 11.40 -37.96 -2.91
CA HIS A 122 11.37 -38.40 -1.52
C HIS A 122 9.93 -38.59 -1.04
N THR A 123 9.53 -39.86 -1.03
CA THR A 123 8.33 -40.35 -0.32
C THR A 123 8.63 -40.43 1.17
N HIS A 124 7.93 -39.69 2.01
CA HIS A 124 7.92 -39.90 3.45
C HIS A 124 6.70 -40.70 3.87
N GLU A 125 6.93 -41.97 4.25
CA GLU A 125 5.97 -42.79 4.98
C GLU A 125 5.87 -42.34 6.44
N HIS A 126 4.65 -42.17 6.93
CA HIS A 126 4.36 -41.96 8.34
C HIS A 126 4.49 -43.27 9.12
N VAL A 127 5.43 -43.33 10.04
CA VAL A 127 5.44 -44.36 11.08
C VAL A 127 5.17 -43.66 12.42
N ILE A 128 4.09 -44.08 13.06
CA ILE A 128 3.72 -43.71 14.42
C ILE A 128 4.51 -44.63 15.39
N ALA A 129 5.29 -44.04 16.26
CA ALA A 129 5.83 -44.76 17.44
C ALA A 129 5.92 -43.83 18.63
N ASP A 130 5.10 -44.15 19.65
CA ASP A 130 5.19 -43.62 21.00
C ASP A 130 6.56 -43.96 21.63
N HIS A 131 7.29 -42.98 22.14
CA HIS A 131 8.14 -43.15 23.32
C HIS A 131 8.41 -41.80 24.01
N ALA A 132 8.00 -41.75 25.27
CA ALA A 132 8.39 -40.71 26.22
C ALA A 132 9.86 -40.83 26.59
N CYS A 133 10.64 -39.78 26.51
CA CYS A 133 11.82 -39.52 27.35
C CYS A 133 12.14 -38.02 27.36
N ALA A 134 12.24 -37.51 28.59
CA ALA A 134 12.67 -36.17 28.89
C ALA A 134 14.14 -35.95 28.54
N HIS A 135 14.45 -34.90 27.77
CA HIS A 135 15.76 -34.24 27.80
C HIS A 135 15.56 -32.76 27.48
N GLU A 136 15.85 -31.95 28.50
CA GLU A 136 16.04 -30.51 28.37
C GLU A 136 17.17 -30.26 27.37
N ARG A 137 16.82 -29.62 26.26
CA ARG A 137 17.75 -28.87 25.40
C ARG A 137 17.13 -27.52 25.14
N GLU A 138 17.72 -26.50 25.74
CA GLU A 138 17.53 -25.12 25.37
C GLU A 138 17.86 -24.96 23.87
N THR A 139 16.86 -25.05 23.02
CA THR A 139 16.94 -24.53 21.66
C THR A 139 16.54 -23.10 21.77
N ALA A 140 17.50 -22.19 21.62
CA ALA A 140 17.22 -20.78 21.37
C ALA A 140 16.40 -20.70 20.07
N HIS A 141 15.09 -20.74 20.20
CA HIS A 141 14.19 -20.31 19.13
C HIS A 141 14.38 -18.81 19.01
N CYS A 142 15.06 -18.37 17.96
CA CYS A 142 14.97 -17.00 17.47
C CYS A 142 13.49 -16.76 17.12
N HIS A 143 12.73 -16.27 18.08
CA HIS A 143 11.42 -15.69 17.80
C HIS A 143 11.70 -14.41 17.04
N HIS A 144 11.62 -14.45 15.71
CA HIS A 144 11.43 -13.25 14.92
C HIS A 144 10.09 -12.66 15.36
N HIS A 145 10.14 -11.61 16.17
CA HIS A 145 8.99 -10.84 16.53
C HIS A 145 8.49 -10.10 15.28
N HIS A 146 7.55 -10.68 14.56
CA HIS A 146 6.74 -9.91 13.63
C HIS A 146 5.97 -8.89 14.47
N GLU A 147 6.30 -7.62 14.32
CA GLU A 147 5.59 -6.55 15.01
C GLU A 147 4.21 -6.35 14.35
N HIS A 148 3.22 -7.10 14.82
CA HIS A 148 1.84 -6.89 14.44
C HIS A 148 1.33 -5.62 15.11
N ARG A 149 1.13 -4.57 14.32
CA ARG A 149 0.61 -3.29 14.82
C ARG A 149 -0.90 -3.25 14.69
N GLY A 150 -1.58 -2.88 15.76
CA GLY A 150 -3.00 -2.61 15.75
C GLY A 150 -3.31 -1.16 15.36
N VAL A 151 -4.60 -0.87 15.23
CA VAL A 151 -5.10 0.44 14.82
C VAL A 151 -4.59 1.57 15.74
N LYS A 152 -4.47 1.30 17.05
CA LYS A 152 -4.02 2.30 18.05
C LYS A 152 -2.54 2.63 17.91
N GLU A 153 -1.69 1.63 17.67
CA GLU A 153 -0.26 1.83 17.48
C GLU A 153 0.01 2.65 16.21
N ILE A 154 -0.71 2.36 15.13
CA ILE A 154 -0.60 3.13 13.87
C ILE A 154 -1.08 4.57 14.07
N ALA A 155 -2.21 4.77 14.74
CA ALA A 155 -2.69 6.12 15.05
C ALA A 155 -1.65 6.90 15.88
N HIS A 156 -1.01 6.25 16.86
CA HIS A 156 0.05 6.86 17.65
C HIS A 156 1.26 7.28 16.79
N ILE A 157 1.70 6.43 15.86
CA ILE A 157 2.78 6.73 14.92
C ILE A 157 2.46 8.00 14.10
N ILE A 158 1.25 8.05 13.53
CA ILE A 158 0.81 9.18 12.70
C ILE A 158 0.70 10.46 13.52
N GLU A 159 0.10 10.41 14.71
CA GLU A 159 -0.10 11.57 15.57
C GLU A 159 1.22 12.20 16.04
N HIS A 160 2.25 11.40 16.29
CA HIS A 160 3.57 11.84 16.76
C HIS A 160 4.55 12.18 15.64
N SER A 161 4.11 12.17 14.38
CA SER A 161 4.91 12.56 13.22
C SER A 161 4.85 14.08 12.97
N ALA A 162 5.79 14.59 12.16
CA ALA A 162 5.80 15.97 11.70
C ALA A 162 4.86 16.25 10.50
N MET A 163 3.86 15.40 10.28
CA MET A 163 2.83 15.63 9.27
C MET A 163 1.99 16.86 9.61
N THR A 164 1.44 17.52 8.59
CA THR A 164 0.39 18.51 8.79
C THR A 164 -0.89 17.86 9.32
N ASP A 165 -1.76 18.64 9.93
CA ASP A 165 -3.05 18.14 10.43
C ASP A 165 -3.91 17.54 9.31
N ASN A 166 -3.80 18.08 8.08
CA ASN A 166 -4.53 17.56 6.93
C ASN A 166 -3.97 16.23 6.45
N ALA A 167 -2.64 16.11 6.33
CA ALA A 167 -1.99 14.86 5.97
C ALA A 167 -2.26 13.75 7.01
N LYS A 168 -2.24 14.09 8.33
CA LYS A 168 -2.63 13.15 9.39
C LYS A 168 -4.06 12.62 9.21
N LYS A 169 -5.00 13.52 8.92
CA LYS A 169 -6.40 13.12 8.66
C LYS A 169 -6.54 12.18 7.46
N ILE A 170 -5.78 12.45 6.38
CA ILE A 170 -5.79 11.58 5.19
C ILE A 170 -5.25 10.20 5.56
N ALA A 171 -4.08 10.11 6.19
CA ALA A 171 -3.46 8.85 6.58
C ALA A 171 -4.35 8.04 7.54
N LEU A 172 -4.87 8.66 8.58
CA LEU A 172 -5.78 8.02 9.53
C LEU A 172 -7.06 7.50 8.84
N ARG A 173 -7.57 8.25 7.85
CA ARG A 173 -8.75 7.82 7.10
C ARG A 173 -8.47 6.60 6.22
N ILE A 174 -7.28 6.51 5.62
CA ILE A 174 -6.85 5.33 4.85
C ILE A 174 -6.80 4.12 5.78
N PHE A 175 -6.12 4.22 6.93
CA PHE A 175 -6.05 3.12 7.89
C PHE A 175 -7.41 2.73 8.49
N GLU A 176 -8.33 3.67 8.67
CA GLU A 176 -9.71 3.37 9.09
C GLU A 176 -10.44 2.50 8.05
N ILE A 177 -10.29 2.81 6.76
CA ILE A 177 -10.89 2.03 5.67
C ILE A 177 -10.29 0.62 5.64
N LEU A 178 -8.96 0.52 5.71
CA LEU A 178 -8.26 -0.76 5.76
C LEU A 178 -8.66 -1.58 6.98
N ALA A 179 -8.71 -0.97 8.17
CA ALA A 179 -9.12 -1.66 9.39
C ALA A 179 -10.54 -2.27 9.28
N LYS A 180 -11.47 -1.57 8.66
CA LYS A 180 -12.83 -2.08 8.40
C LYS A 180 -12.79 -3.26 7.42
N ALA A 181 -11.99 -3.16 6.36
CA ALA A 181 -11.86 -4.22 5.37
C ALA A 181 -11.24 -5.50 5.96
N GLU A 182 -10.20 -5.35 6.77
CA GLU A 182 -9.55 -6.44 7.50
C GLU A 182 -10.47 -7.05 8.58
N SER A 183 -11.14 -6.20 9.35
CA SER A 183 -12.15 -6.63 10.34
C SER A 183 -13.18 -7.57 9.71
N LYS A 184 -13.65 -7.23 8.52
CA LYS A 184 -14.62 -8.05 7.78
C LYS A 184 -13.99 -9.30 7.16
N ALA A 185 -12.73 -9.23 6.72
CA ALA A 185 -12.02 -10.39 6.17
C ALA A 185 -11.74 -11.45 7.25
N HIS A 186 -11.43 -11.01 8.48
CA HIS A 186 -11.08 -11.87 9.61
C HIS A 186 -12.24 -12.17 10.58
N ASP A 187 -13.40 -11.56 10.36
CA ASP A 187 -14.58 -11.66 11.24
C ASP A 187 -14.26 -11.30 12.70
N VAL A 188 -13.53 -10.21 12.91
CA VAL A 188 -13.15 -9.68 14.23
C VAL A 188 -13.58 -8.21 14.38
N PRO A 189 -13.82 -7.71 15.60
CA PRO A 189 -14.07 -6.28 15.83
C PRO A 189 -12.89 -5.43 15.34
N VAL A 190 -13.17 -4.22 14.82
CA VAL A 190 -12.14 -3.30 14.29
C VAL A 190 -11.04 -3.00 15.31
N GLU A 191 -11.39 -2.91 16.59
CA GLU A 191 -10.45 -2.66 17.71
C GLU A 191 -9.49 -3.81 17.96
N GLN A 192 -9.81 -5.00 17.44
CA GLN A 192 -9.01 -6.22 17.57
C GLN A 192 -8.27 -6.57 16.28
N VAL A 193 -8.39 -5.72 15.25
CA VAL A 193 -7.62 -5.89 14.01
C VAL A 193 -6.13 -5.69 14.30
N HIS A 194 -5.37 -6.71 13.99
CA HIS A 194 -3.91 -6.65 13.86
C HIS A 194 -3.56 -6.70 12.39
N PHE A 195 -2.94 -5.66 11.90
CA PHE A 195 -2.50 -5.62 10.51
C PHE A 195 -1.28 -6.52 10.33
N HIS A 196 -1.43 -7.62 9.62
CA HIS A 196 -0.34 -8.55 9.36
C HIS A 196 0.57 -8.03 8.25
N GLU A 197 0.01 -7.54 7.16
CA GLU A 197 0.73 -7.00 6.00
C GLU A 197 0.72 -5.47 6.01
N VAL A 198 -0.45 -4.86 6.12
CA VAL A 198 -0.62 -3.39 6.11
C VAL A 198 -0.04 -2.69 7.34
N GLY A 199 0.21 -3.42 8.44
CA GLY A 199 0.91 -2.94 9.63
C GLY A 199 2.43 -3.02 9.54
N ALA A 200 2.96 -3.60 8.49
CA ALA A 200 4.39 -3.61 8.22
C ALA A 200 4.93 -2.21 7.97
N VAL A 201 6.20 -2.02 8.19
CA VAL A 201 6.82 -0.68 8.15
C VAL A 201 6.72 -0.04 6.77
N ASP A 202 6.92 -0.80 5.70
CA ASP A 202 6.80 -0.38 4.31
C ASP A 202 5.40 0.15 3.98
N SER A 203 4.36 -0.58 4.38
CA SER A 203 2.98 -0.18 4.17
C SER A 203 2.62 1.11 4.92
N ILE A 204 3.11 1.27 6.17
CA ILE A 204 2.92 2.50 6.94
C ILE A 204 3.61 3.67 6.24
N VAL A 205 4.85 3.47 5.78
CA VAL A 205 5.64 4.48 5.08
C VAL A 205 4.97 4.89 3.77
N ASP A 206 4.44 3.94 3.01
CA ASP A 206 3.71 4.20 1.77
C ASP A 206 2.47 5.06 2.00
N ILE A 207 1.62 4.66 2.95
CA ILE A 207 0.37 5.39 3.25
C ILE A 207 0.66 6.79 3.77
N VAL A 208 1.63 6.94 4.67
CA VAL A 208 2.08 8.25 5.17
C VAL A 208 2.60 9.09 4.01
N SER A 209 3.41 8.51 3.12
CA SER A 209 3.99 9.21 1.96
C SER A 209 2.92 9.68 0.99
N VAL A 210 1.93 8.85 0.69
CA VAL A 210 0.77 9.23 -0.14
C VAL A 210 0.02 10.40 0.50
N ALA A 211 -0.28 10.33 1.80
CA ALA A 211 -1.00 11.38 2.51
C ALA A 211 -0.26 12.71 2.50
N VAL A 212 1.06 12.69 2.72
CA VAL A 212 1.93 13.87 2.67
C VAL A 212 1.99 14.45 1.26
N CYS A 213 2.13 13.62 0.24
CA CYS A 213 2.19 14.07 -1.15
C CYS A 213 0.85 14.66 -1.62
N LEU A 214 -0.28 14.07 -1.25
CA LEU A 214 -1.62 14.61 -1.57
C LEU A 214 -1.83 15.97 -0.94
N ASP A 215 -1.48 16.12 0.35
CA ASP A 215 -1.58 17.40 1.07
C ASP A 215 -0.64 18.45 0.46
N ASN A 216 0.61 18.11 0.21
CA ASN A 216 1.59 19.01 -0.40
C ASN A 216 1.20 19.51 -1.79
N LEU A 217 0.53 18.68 -2.57
CA LEU A 217 -0.01 19.02 -3.90
C LEU A 217 -1.34 19.78 -3.84
N ASP A 218 -1.94 19.99 -2.66
CA ASP A 218 -3.26 20.60 -2.48
C ASP A 218 -4.37 19.79 -3.19
N ILE A 219 -4.28 18.46 -3.12
CA ILE A 219 -5.29 17.54 -3.67
C ILE A 219 -6.43 17.42 -2.67
N THR A 220 -7.64 17.80 -3.09
CA THR A 220 -8.86 17.73 -2.28
C THR A 220 -9.85 16.69 -2.75
N ASP A 221 -9.70 16.23 -3.98
CA ASP A 221 -10.57 15.23 -4.58
C ASP A 221 -9.77 14.27 -5.43
N VAL A 222 -10.20 13.01 -5.43
CA VAL A 222 -9.61 11.96 -6.25
C VAL A 222 -10.70 11.31 -7.09
N VAL A 223 -10.40 11.08 -8.36
CA VAL A 223 -11.27 10.37 -9.30
C VAL A 223 -10.55 9.15 -9.83
N VAL A 224 -11.11 7.98 -9.56
CA VAL A 224 -10.64 6.68 -10.08
C VAL A 224 -11.78 6.09 -10.91
N PRO A 225 -11.73 6.16 -12.25
CA PRO A 225 -12.81 5.65 -13.10
C PRO A 225 -12.97 4.14 -12.99
N VAL A 226 -11.86 3.41 -12.97
CA VAL A 226 -11.82 1.95 -12.90
C VAL A 226 -10.46 1.50 -12.40
N LEU A 227 -10.45 0.49 -11.53
CA LEU A 227 -9.27 -0.27 -11.13
C LEU A 227 -9.13 -1.50 -12.03
N TYR A 228 -7.93 -1.75 -12.52
CA TYR A 228 -7.63 -2.96 -13.29
C TYR A 228 -6.90 -3.94 -12.38
N GLU A 229 -7.56 -5.06 -12.11
CA GLU A 229 -7.05 -6.12 -11.24
C GLU A 229 -6.63 -7.33 -12.06
N GLY A 230 -5.69 -8.13 -11.53
CA GLY A 230 -5.29 -9.41 -12.10
C GLY A 230 -6.24 -10.54 -11.76
N CYS A 231 -5.77 -11.77 -11.91
CA CYS A 231 -6.54 -12.97 -11.58
C CYS A 231 -5.62 -14.06 -11.02
N GLY A 232 -6.21 -15.17 -10.57
CA GLY A 232 -5.48 -16.29 -10.01
C GLY A 232 -5.36 -16.21 -8.50
N THR A 233 -4.16 -16.44 -7.99
CA THR A 233 -3.87 -16.46 -6.54
C THR A 233 -2.58 -15.75 -6.22
N VAL A 234 -2.46 -15.28 -4.98
CA VAL A 234 -1.24 -14.70 -4.40
C VAL A 234 -0.88 -15.45 -3.12
N ARG A 235 0.41 -15.63 -2.87
CA ARG A 235 0.91 -16.17 -1.60
C ARG A 235 1.22 -15.02 -0.66
N CYS A 236 0.71 -15.08 0.56
CA CYS A 236 0.93 -14.09 1.62
C CYS A 236 1.03 -14.77 2.98
N GLN A 237 1.13 -14.02 4.09
CA GLN A 237 1.20 -14.60 5.45
C GLN A 237 0.01 -15.51 5.78
N HIS A 238 -1.15 -15.25 5.21
CA HIS A 238 -2.36 -16.07 5.36
C HIS A 238 -2.36 -17.33 4.49
N GLY A 239 -1.29 -17.59 3.74
CA GLY A 239 -1.19 -18.67 2.77
C GLY A 239 -1.54 -18.23 1.35
N ILE A 240 -2.24 -19.07 0.60
CA ILE A 240 -2.61 -18.77 -0.78
C ILE A 240 -4.03 -18.20 -0.80
N LEU A 241 -4.15 -16.95 -1.23
CA LEU A 241 -5.41 -16.24 -1.33
C LEU A 241 -5.82 -16.00 -2.79
N PRO A 242 -7.14 -15.94 -3.09
CA PRO A 242 -7.62 -15.55 -4.41
C PRO A 242 -7.39 -14.05 -4.68
N ILE A 243 -7.29 -13.67 -5.94
CA ILE A 243 -7.22 -12.29 -6.40
C ILE A 243 -8.57 -11.85 -6.98
N PRO A 244 -9.11 -10.68 -6.53
CA PRO A 244 -8.58 -9.77 -5.50
C PRO A 244 -8.57 -10.40 -4.11
N VAL A 245 -7.58 -10.04 -3.29
CA VAL A 245 -7.51 -10.50 -1.89
C VAL A 245 -8.71 -9.99 -1.09
N PRO A 246 -9.12 -10.68 0.00
CA PRO A 246 -10.34 -10.34 0.74
C PRO A 246 -10.42 -8.88 1.20
N ALA A 247 -9.32 -8.30 1.68
CA ALA A 247 -9.27 -6.90 2.10
C ALA A 247 -9.57 -5.95 0.92
N VAL A 248 -8.93 -6.16 -0.23
CA VAL A 248 -9.17 -5.37 -1.46
C VAL A 248 -10.61 -5.51 -1.92
N ALA A 249 -11.15 -6.75 -1.95
CA ALA A 249 -12.55 -7.00 -2.32
C ALA A 249 -13.53 -6.26 -1.40
N ASN A 250 -13.25 -6.21 -0.09
CA ASN A 250 -14.06 -5.47 0.88
C ASN A 250 -13.97 -3.95 0.66
N VAL A 251 -12.77 -3.39 0.45
CA VAL A 251 -12.59 -1.96 0.13
C VAL A 251 -13.39 -1.57 -1.12
N ILE A 252 -13.28 -2.36 -2.20
CA ILE A 252 -13.99 -2.12 -3.46
C ILE A 252 -15.50 -2.15 -3.25
N SER A 253 -16.00 -3.17 -2.58
CA SER A 253 -17.44 -3.37 -2.35
C SER A 253 -18.05 -2.26 -1.49
N GLU A 254 -17.39 -1.91 -0.38
CA GLU A 254 -17.91 -0.92 0.57
C GLU A 254 -17.84 0.52 0.05
N ASN A 255 -16.88 0.82 -0.81
CA ASN A 255 -16.72 2.14 -1.40
C ASN A 255 -17.27 2.24 -2.84
N HIS A 256 -17.95 1.19 -3.33
CA HIS A 256 -18.57 1.15 -4.66
C HIS A 256 -17.60 1.50 -5.79
N LEU A 257 -16.35 1.02 -5.69
CA LEU A 257 -15.34 1.27 -6.70
C LEU A 257 -15.58 0.36 -7.92
N CYS A 258 -15.34 0.92 -9.11
CA CYS A 258 -15.38 0.13 -10.33
C CYS A 258 -14.10 -0.68 -10.50
N ILE A 259 -14.24 -1.99 -10.70
CA ILE A 259 -13.12 -2.90 -10.95
C ILE A 259 -13.31 -3.64 -12.27
N LYS A 260 -12.21 -3.90 -12.96
CA LYS A 260 -12.14 -4.77 -14.13
C LYS A 260 -11.07 -5.82 -13.92
N VAL A 261 -11.48 -7.07 -13.75
CA VAL A 261 -10.56 -8.20 -13.69
C VAL A 261 -10.02 -8.49 -15.09
N THR A 262 -8.70 -8.61 -15.18
CA THR A 262 -7.97 -8.90 -16.42
C THR A 262 -7.56 -10.37 -16.50
N ALA A 263 -6.93 -10.78 -17.59
CA ALA A 263 -6.34 -12.12 -17.73
C ALA A 263 -4.86 -12.17 -17.28
N VAL A 264 -4.36 -11.13 -16.64
CA VAL A 264 -3.00 -11.09 -16.10
C VAL A 264 -2.98 -11.87 -14.79
N GLU A 265 -2.15 -12.90 -14.71
CA GLU A 265 -1.94 -13.64 -13.47
C GLU A 265 -1.13 -12.78 -12.48
N GLY A 266 -1.60 -12.69 -11.25
CA GLY A 266 -1.00 -11.92 -10.17
C GLY A 266 -1.88 -10.78 -9.67
N GLU A 267 -1.52 -10.26 -8.49
CA GLU A 267 -2.15 -9.11 -7.85
C GLU A 267 -1.69 -7.82 -8.51
N LEU A 268 -2.63 -7.01 -8.98
CA LEU A 268 -2.34 -5.70 -9.57
C LEU A 268 -2.81 -4.55 -8.68
N VAL A 269 -3.78 -4.78 -7.81
CA VAL A 269 -4.32 -3.80 -6.85
C VAL A 269 -4.01 -4.30 -5.45
N THR A 270 -3.05 -3.65 -4.78
CA THR A 270 -2.70 -4.02 -3.40
C THR A 270 -3.59 -3.30 -2.38
N PRO A 271 -3.70 -3.80 -1.13
CA PRO A 271 -4.48 -3.13 -0.08
C PRO A 271 -4.02 -1.69 0.19
N THR A 272 -2.72 -1.40 0.07
CA THR A 272 -2.13 -0.06 0.26
C THR A 272 -2.33 0.87 -0.94
N GLY A 273 -2.64 0.32 -2.12
CA GLY A 273 -2.89 1.07 -3.36
C GLY A 273 -4.28 1.62 -3.45
#